data_3faf5f4ef0314fd12d2843aa2de75d97
#
_entry.id   3faf5f4ef0314fd12d2843aa2de75d97
#
_cell.length_a   1.000
_cell.length_b   1.000
_cell.length_c   1.000
_cell.angle_alpha   90.00
_cell.angle_beta   90.00
_cell.angle_gamma   90.00
#
_symmetry.space_group_name_H-M   'P 1'
#
loop_
_entity.id
_entity.type
_entity.pdbx_description
1 polymer ?
#
loop_
_entity_poly.entity_id
_entity_poly.type
_entity_poly.pdbx_seq_one_letter_code
_entity_poly.pdbx_strand_id
1 'polypeptide(L)'
;MSKKVLMVVAPDGFRDAEYLDPRQVLEAAGAEIKVASLVTGESRGVEGAVAKIDLTVDQVKVEDFDAVIFVGGPGMVGLVGDKRLMTLAKAFYQAGKLTTGICAATGILANANLLTDKKATGWAGVQQIISSHGGSYTGQDVEMDGKIITGKGPGVAKAFGQKIAGSLK
;
A
#
# COMPACT_ATOMS: atom_id res chain seq x y z
N MET A 1 6.48 -20.96 -8.56
CA MET A 1 5.30 -20.70 -7.71
C MET A 1 4.84 -19.27 -7.90
N SER A 2 3.54 -19.04 -7.89
CA SER A 2 3.00 -17.70 -8.02
C SER A 2 3.34 -16.87 -6.77
N LYS A 3 3.59 -15.59 -6.98
CA LYS A 3 3.77 -14.64 -5.88
C LYS A 3 2.42 -14.29 -5.28
N LYS A 4 2.40 -14.05 -3.97
CA LYS A 4 1.19 -13.67 -3.25
C LYS A 4 1.33 -12.25 -2.72
N VAL A 5 0.37 -11.40 -3.07
CA VAL A 5 0.38 -9.99 -2.69
C VAL A 5 -0.87 -9.67 -1.86
N LEU A 6 -0.65 -9.03 -0.72
CA LEU A 6 -1.73 -8.53 0.11
C LEU A 6 -2.02 -7.08 -0.26
N MET A 7 -3.27 -6.77 -0.58
CA MET A 7 -3.73 -5.39 -0.75
C MET A 7 -4.58 -5.00 0.46
N VAL A 8 -4.23 -3.91 1.11
CA VAL A 8 -4.93 -3.40 2.30
C VAL A 8 -5.71 -2.16 1.91
N VAL A 9 -7.01 -2.20 2.11
CA VAL A 9 -7.92 -1.09 1.80
C VAL A 9 -8.59 -0.58 3.07
N ALA A 10 -8.96 0.70 3.07
CA ALA A 10 -9.79 1.26 4.14
C ALA A 10 -11.16 0.54 4.18
N PRO A 11 -11.85 0.53 5.33
CA PRO A 11 -13.20 -0.04 5.42
C PRO A 11 -14.18 0.54 4.42
N ASP A 12 -13.97 1.81 4.02
CA ASP A 12 -14.76 2.50 3.02
C ASP A 12 -13.94 3.63 2.39
N GLY A 13 -14.25 3.99 1.15
CA GLY A 13 -13.68 5.17 0.50
C GLY A 13 -12.25 5.02 -0.01
N PHE A 14 -11.85 3.83 -0.48
CA PHE A 14 -10.58 3.71 -1.18
C PHE A 14 -10.66 4.38 -2.55
N ARG A 15 -9.50 4.77 -3.12
CA ARG A 15 -9.42 5.29 -4.48
C ARG A 15 -9.42 4.13 -5.46
N ASP A 16 -10.42 4.06 -6.34
CA ASP A 16 -10.67 2.93 -7.22
C ASP A 16 -9.45 2.56 -8.07
N ALA A 17 -8.84 3.53 -8.77
CA ALA A 17 -7.66 3.27 -9.60
C ALA A 17 -6.47 2.72 -8.81
N GLU A 18 -6.29 3.17 -7.57
CA GLU A 18 -5.18 2.73 -6.71
C GLU A 18 -5.34 1.28 -6.24
N TYR A 19 -6.55 0.76 -6.29
CA TYR A 19 -6.85 -0.64 -6.02
C TYR A 19 -6.86 -1.47 -7.31
N LEU A 20 -7.62 -1.00 -8.32
CA LEU A 20 -7.86 -1.77 -9.54
C LEU A 20 -6.63 -1.88 -10.44
N ASP A 21 -5.91 -0.77 -10.67
CA ASP A 21 -4.80 -0.77 -11.63
C ASP A 21 -3.62 -1.64 -11.17
N PRO A 22 -3.10 -1.51 -9.93
CA PRO A 22 -2.05 -2.41 -9.46
C PRO A 22 -2.49 -3.86 -9.41
N ARG A 23 -3.73 -4.10 -9.00
CA ARG A 23 -4.29 -5.46 -8.96
C ARG A 23 -4.28 -6.10 -10.33
N GLN A 24 -4.78 -5.40 -11.34
CA GLN A 24 -4.82 -5.90 -12.71
C GLN A 24 -3.43 -6.21 -13.25
N VAL A 25 -2.46 -5.33 -13.01
CA VAL A 25 -1.06 -5.54 -13.43
C VAL A 25 -0.47 -6.78 -12.77
N LEU A 26 -0.68 -6.94 -11.48
CA LEU A 26 -0.11 -8.06 -10.71
C LEU A 26 -0.77 -9.39 -11.08
N GLU A 27 -2.09 -9.41 -11.24
CA GLU A 27 -2.81 -10.63 -11.69
C GLU A 27 -2.37 -11.03 -13.10
N ALA A 28 -2.18 -10.07 -14.01
CA ALA A 28 -1.65 -10.34 -15.35
C ALA A 28 -0.23 -10.90 -15.33
N ALA A 29 0.55 -10.55 -14.30
CA ALA A 29 1.90 -11.09 -14.07
C ALA A 29 1.89 -12.44 -13.32
N GLY A 30 0.72 -13.00 -13.04
CA GLY A 30 0.57 -14.30 -12.39
C GLY A 30 0.54 -14.27 -10.86
N ALA A 31 0.44 -13.11 -10.24
CA ALA A 31 0.37 -13.02 -8.79
C ALA A 31 -1.05 -13.37 -8.28
N GLU A 32 -1.10 -13.99 -7.12
CA GLU A 32 -2.34 -14.19 -6.38
C GLU A 32 -2.56 -12.98 -5.46
N ILE A 33 -3.76 -12.41 -5.47
CA ILE A 33 -4.11 -11.25 -4.66
C ILE A 33 -5.07 -11.66 -3.55
N LYS A 34 -4.77 -11.23 -2.33
CA LYS A 34 -5.70 -11.23 -1.20
C LYS A 34 -5.92 -9.81 -0.73
N VAL A 35 -7.12 -9.54 -0.24
CA VAL A 35 -7.52 -8.21 0.23
C VAL A 35 -7.79 -8.26 1.71
N ALA A 36 -7.18 -7.34 2.46
CA ALA A 36 -7.41 -7.18 3.89
C ALA A 36 -7.93 -5.78 4.21
N SER A 37 -8.65 -5.68 5.30
CA SER A 37 -9.10 -4.42 5.86
C SER A 37 -9.22 -4.51 7.38
N LEU A 38 -9.64 -3.42 8.00
CA LEU A 38 -9.93 -3.38 9.45
C LEU A 38 -11.27 -4.02 9.78
N VAL A 39 -12.07 -4.34 8.76
CA VAL A 39 -13.42 -4.94 8.88
C VAL A 39 -13.55 -6.12 7.93
N THR A 40 -14.55 -6.94 8.12
CA THR A 40 -14.96 -8.02 7.21
C THR A 40 -16.01 -7.53 6.21
N GLY A 41 -16.31 -8.34 5.20
CA GLY A 41 -17.34 -8.08 4.20
C GLY A 41 -16.80 -7.43 2.95
N GLU A 42 -17.22 -6.23 2.66
CA GLU A 42 -16.85 -5.48 1.46
C GLU A 42 -16.42 -4.05 1.81
N SER A 43 -15.53 -3.50 1.01
CA SER A 43 -15.21 -2.08 1.01
C SER A 43 -15.60 -1.48 -0.34
N ARG A 44 -16.06 -0.23 -0.34
CA ARG A 44 -16.44 0.48 -1.56
C ARG A 44 -15.46 1.59 -1.85
N GLY A 45 -15.06 1.66 -3.10
CA GLY A 45 -14.28 2.78 -3.63
C GLY A 45 -15.16 4.02 -3.84
N VAL A 46 -14.51 5.18 -3.90
CA VAL A 46 -15.22 6.46 -4.09
C VAL A 46 -15.93 6.57 -5.43
N GLU A 47 -15.54 5.77 -6.42
CA GLU A 47 -16.15 5.75 -7.75
C GLU A 47 -16.98 4.47 -7.98
N GLY A 48 -17.23 3.68 -6.94
CA GLY A 48 -18.14 2.56 -6.95
C GLY A 48 -17.53 1.18 -7.09
N ALA A 49 -16.21 1.05 -7.19
CA ALA A 49 -15.57 -0.27 -7.17
C ALA A 49 -15.85 -0.97 -5.84
N VAL A 50 -15.97 -2.29 -5.88
CA VAL A 50 -16.19 -3.11 -4.68
C VAL A 50 -14.99 -4.03 -4.48
N ALA A 51 -14.41 -3.96 -3.29
CA ALA A 51 -13.36 -4.88 -2.86
C ALA A 51 -13.94 -5.86 -1.84
N LYS A 52 -13.94 -7.14 -2.18
CA LYS A 52 -14.30 -8.20 -1.24
C LYS A 52 -13.13 -8.39 -0.27
N ILE A 53 -13.42 -8.34 1.01
CA ILE A 53 -12.39 -8.51 2.05
C ILE A 53 -12.23 -10.01 2.33
N ASP A 54 -11.02 -10.51 2.10
CA ASP A 54 -10.69 -11.92 2.35
C ASP A 54 -10.35 -12.18 3.82
N LEU A 55 -9.71 -11.21 4.48
CA LEU A 55 -9.30 -11.34 5.89
C LEU A 55 -9.17 -9.96 6.52
N THR A 56 -9.28 -9.92 7.85
CA THR A 56 -8.93 -8.70 8.58
C THR A 56 -7.41 -8.61 8.75
N VAL A 57 -6.91 -7.40 9.01
CA VAL A 57 -5.45 -7.20 9.20
C VAL A 57 -4.91 -8.04 10.36
N ASP A 58 -5.73 -8.34 11.38
CA ASP A 58 -5.34 -9.19 12.51
C ASP A 58 -5.16 -10.67 12.13
N GLN A 59 -5.77 -11.09 11.03
CA GLN A 59 -5.70 -12.48 10.53
C GLN A 59 -4.53 -12.70 9.58
N VAL A 60 -3.82 -11.63 9.19
CA VAL A 60 -2.73 -11.72 8.22
C VAL A 60 -1.52 -12.43 8.84
N LYS A 61 -1.04 -13.45 8.14
CA LYS A 61 0.24 -14.10 8.42
C LYS A 61 1.23 -13.62 7.36
N VAL A 62 2.23 -12.86 7.77
CA VAL A 62 3.19 -12.22 6.86
C VAL A 62 3.93 -13.25 6.01
N GLU A 63 4.21 -14.42 6.58
CA GLU A 63 4.89 -15.52 5.89
C GLU A 63 4.15 -16.02 4.65
N ASP A 64 2.83 -15.81 4.58
CA ASP A 64 2.01 -16.25 3.45
C ASP A 64 2.14 -15.33 2.23
N PHE A 65 2.81 -14.19 2.36
CA PHE A 65 2.84 -13.15 1.31
C PHE A 65 4.27 -12.74 0.94
N ASP A 66 4.41 -12.26 -0.29
CA ASP A 66 5.67 -11.72 -0.82
C ASP A 66 5.72 -10.19 -0.77
N ALA A 67 4.57 -9.54 -0.72
CA ALA A 67 4.47 -8.08 -0.69
C ALA A 67 3.16 -7.63 -0.04
N VAL A 68 3.16 -6.40 0.46
CA VAL A 68 1.95 -5.69 0.88
C VAL A 68 1.82 -4.37 0.15
N ILE A 69 0.60 -4.03 -0.27
CA ILE A 69 0.24 -2.75 -0.87
C ILE A 69 -0.82 -2.10 0.00
N PHE A 70 -0.50 -0.94 0.57
CA PHE A 70 -1.49 -0.11 1.25
C PHE A 70 -2.11 0.83 0.24
N VAL A 71 -3.41 0.70 0.02
CA VAL A 71 -4.20 1.45 -0.96
C VAL A 71 -4.68 2.76 -0.34
N GLY A 72 -4.51 3.86 -1.06
CA GLY A 72 -4.93 5.17 -0.59
C GLY A 72 -6.40 5.48 -0.88
N GLY A 73 -6.72 6.74 -0.80
CA GLY A 73 -8.06 7.28 -0.98
C GLY A 73 -8.53 8.05 0.25
N PRO A 74 -9.65 8.76 0.15
CA PRO A 74 -10.18 9.58 1.26
C PRO A 74 -10.40 8.79 2.55
N GLY A 75 -10.86 7.53 2.45
CA GLY A 75 -11.08 6.68 3.61
C GLY A 75 -9.82 6.30 4.36
N MET A 76 -8.66 6.39 3.72
CA MET A 76 -7.37 6.06 4.35
C MET A 76 -6.75 7.27 5.08
N VAL A 77 -7.14 8.49 4.75
CA VAL A 77 -6.53 9.71 5.31
C VAL A 77 -6.56 9.70 6.85
N GLY A 78 -7.69 9.36 7.46
CA GLY A 78 -7.83 9.29 8.92
C GLY A 78 -7.22 8.04 9.55
N LEU A 79 -6.69 7.11 8.76
CA LEU A 79 -6.19 5.82 9.23
C LEU A 79 -4.67 5.68 9.17
N VAL A 80 -3.95 6.69 8.69
CA VAL A 80 -2.49 6.59 8.53
C VAL A 80 -1.73 6.47 9.85
N GLY A 81 -2.36 6.78 10.97
CA GLY A 81 -1.84 6.58 12.33
C GLY A 81 -2.43 5.38 13.06
N ASP A 82 -3.23 4.55 12.38
CA ASP A 82 -3.82 3.36 13.01
C ASP A 82 -2.73 2.35 13.36
N LYS A 83 -2.70 1.92 14.61
CA LYS A 83 -1.65 1.04 15.13
C LYS A 83 -1.62 -0.32 14.45
N ARG A 84 -2.78 -0.85 14.06
CA ARG A 84 -2.87 -2.16 13.40
C ARG A 84 -2.23 -2.11 12.02
N LEU A 85 -2.46 -1.01 11.27
CA LEU A 85 -1.87 -0.81 9.95
C LEU A 85 -0.37 -0.59 10.04
N MET A 86 0.09 0.23 11.00
CA MET A 86 1.51 0.46 11.20
C MET A 86 2.25 -0.81 11.63
N THR A 87 1.65 -1.59 12.51
CA THR A 87 2.22 -2.88 12.96
C THR A 87 2.35 -3.85 11.80
N LEU A 88 1.33 -3.93 10.94
CA LEU A 88 1.37 -4.77 9.75
C LEU A 88 2.48 -4.34 8.79
N ALA A 89 2.61 -3.04 8.52
CA ALA A 89 3.67 -2.50 7.66
C ALA A 89 5.06 -2.87 8.20
N LYS A 90 5.28 -2.67 9.49
CA LYS A 90 6.56 -3.03 10.14
C LYS A 90 6.86 -4.52 10.01
N ALA A 91 5.86 -5.38 10.21
CA ALA A 91 6.04 -6.82 10.14
C ALA A 91 6.48 -7.28 8.75
N PHE A 92 5.88 -6.74 7.69
CA PHE A 92 6.28 -7.02 6.32
C PHE A 92 7.71 -6.56 6.05
N TYR A 93 8.04 -5.34 6.44
CA TYR A 93 9.37 -4.77 6.22
C TYR A 93 10.45 -5.57 6.97
N GLN A 94 10.21 -5.89 8.23
CA GLN A 94 11.14 -6.67 9.05
C GLN A 94 11.36 -8.09 8.51
N ALA A 95 10.34 -8.65 7.85
CA ALA A 95 10.45 -9.95 7.18
C ALA A 95 11.16 -9.87 5.82
N GLY A 96 11.66 -8.70 5.41
CA GLY A 96 12.36 -8.51 4.15
C GLY A 96 11.44 -8.51 2.92
N LYS A 97 10.14 -8.32 3.13
CA LYS A 97 9.13 -8.32 2.06
C LYS A 97 8.98 -6.92 1.46
N LEU A 98 8.54 -6.86 0.20
CA LEU A 98 8.17 -5.57 -0.40
C LEU A 98 7.04 -4.94 0.40
N THR A 99 7.27 -3.71 0.87
CA THR A 99 6.33 -2.96 1.68
C THR A 99 6.02 -1.66 0.97
N THR A 100 4.78 -1.54 0.48
CA THR A 100 4.46 -0.49 -0.49
C THR A 100 3.21 0.28 -0.09
N GLY A 101 3.14 1.53 -0.52
CA GLY A 101 1.98 2.39 -0.28
C GLY A 101 1.83 3.42 -1.39
N ILE A 102 0.59 3.84 -1.64
CA ILE A 102 0.28 4.82 -2.67
C ILE A 102 -0.60 5.93 -2.10
N CYS A 103 -0.38 7.17 -2.58
CA CYS A 103 -1.20 8.33 -2.24
C CYS A 103 -1.20 8.59 -0.72
N ALA A 104 -2.38 8.67 -0.10
CA ALA A 104 -2.53 8.89 1.33
C ALA A 104 -1.93 7.73 2.16
N ALA A 105 -1.93 6.51 1.64
CA ALA A 105 -1.46 5.34 2.36
C ALA A 105 0.06 5.33 2.62
N THR A 106 0.84 6.14 1.88
CA THR A 106 2.25 6.34 2.17
C THR A 106 2.47 6.89 3.59
N GLY A 107 1.48 7.62 4.12
CA GLY A 107 1.50 8.10 5.51
C GLY A 107 1.60 6.99 6.55
N ILE A 108 1.07 5.79 6.27
CA ILE A 108 1.21 4.63 7.15
C ILE A 108 2.68 4.23 7.29
N LEU A 109 3.39 4.18 6.17
CA LEU A 109 4.81 3.82 6.16
C LEU A 109 5.65 4.86 6.90
N ALA A 110 5.32 6.15 6.73
CA ALA A 110 6.00 7.24 7.43
C ALA A 110 5.78 7.14 8.94
N ASN A 111 4.53 7.00 9.38
CA ASN A 111 4.19 6.88 10.81
C ASN A 111 4.78 5.61 11.44
N ALA A 112 4.99 4.57 10.65
CA ALA A 112 5.66 3.34 11.09
C ALA A 112 7.19 3.47 11.13
N ASN A 113 7.75 4.65 10.84
CA ASN A 113 9.18 4.94 10.79
C ASN A 113 9.94 4.10 9.74
N LEU A 114 9.26 3.70 8.67
CA LEU A 114 9.86 2.90 7.59
C LEU A 114 10.50 3.76 6.49
N LEU A 115 10.26 5.08 6.51
CA LEU A 115 10.75 6.00 5.49
C LEU A 115 11.93 6.86 5.95
N THR A 116 12.43 6.66 7.16
CA THR A 116 13.58 7.39 7.70
C THR A 116 14.80 7.18 6.81
N ASP A 117 15.42 8.27 6.38
CA ASP A 117 16.58 8.29 5.47
C ASP A 117 16.29 7.70 4.07
N LYS A 118 15.00 7.62 3.69
CA LYS A 118 14.59 7.08 2.38
C LYS A 118 13.90 8.13 1.53
N LYS A 119 14.04 7.97 0.22
CA LYS A 119 13.23 8.70 -0.75
C LYS A 119 11.85 8.08 -0.82
N ALA A 120 10.82 8.90 -0.82
CA ALA A 120 9.45 8.47 -0.90
C ALA A 120 8.58 9.50 -1.61
N THR A 121 7.49 9.04 -2.16
CA THR A 121 6.46 9.89 -2.75
C THR A 121 5.09 9.50 -2.20
N GLY A 122 4.09 10.32 -2.46
CA GLY A 122 2.72 10.08 -2.01
C GLY A 122 1.87 11.29 -2.35
N TRP A 123 0.64 11.26 -1.88
CA TRP A 123 -0.22 12.43 -1.95
C TRP A 123 0.41 13.61 -1.20
N ALA A 124 0.29 14.82 -1.74
CA ALA A 124 0.89 16.02 -1.13
C ALA A 124 0.46 16.22 0.34
N GLY A 125 -0.73 15.76 0.72
CA GLY A 125 -1.23 15.84 2.09
C GLY A 125 -0.45 15.01 3.11
N VAL A 126 0.38 14.05 2.68
CA VAL A 126 1.26 13.27 3.58
C VAL A 126 2.71 13.71 3.55
N GLN A 127 3.04 14.75 2.78
CA GLN A 127 4.41 15.26 2.68
C GLN A 127 4.99 15.63 4.06
N GLN A 128 4.21 16.32 4.88
CA GLN A 128 4.64 16.74 6.21
C GLN A 128 4.90 15.54 7.12
N ILE A 129 4.05 14.50 7.04
CA ILE A 129 4.23 13.27 7.82
C ILE A 129 5.55 12.58 7.40
N ILE A 130 5.81 12.47 6.11
CA ILE A 130 7.04 11.87 5.59
C ILE A 130 8.26 12.64 6.11
N SER A 131 8.27 13.96 5.96
CA SER A 131 9.38 14.81 6.37
C SER A 131 9.61 14.79 7.88
N SER A 132 8.54 14.85 8.68
CA SER A 132 8.64 14.84 10.15
C SER A 132 9.15 13.52 10.72
N HIS A 133 9.08 12.43 9.94
CA HIS A 133 9.64 11.13 10.31
C HIS A 133 10.96 10.82 9.59
N GLY A 134 11.64 11.86 9.09
CA GLY A 134 12.98 11.73 8.53
C GLY A 134 13.06 11.23 7.10
N GLY A 135 11.94 11.13 6.40
CA GLY A 135 11.91 10.76 4.98
C GLY A 135 12.11 11.95 4.06
N SER A 136 12.54 11.67 2.84
CA SER A 136 12.70 12.68 1.78
C SER A 136 11.56 12.58 0.78
N TYR A 137 10.56 13.46 0.89
CA TYR A 137 9.46 13.52 -0.06
C TYR A 137 9.95 14.11 -1.40
N THR A 138 9.84 13.32 -2.47
CA THR A 138 10.35 13.70 -3.78
C THR A 138 9.28 14.28 -4.71
N GLY A 139 8.02 13.91 -4.51
CA GLY A 139 6.93 14.27 -5.42
C GLY A 139 6.99 13.59 -6.78
N GLN A 140 7.87 12.62 -6.96
CA GLN A 140 7.96 11.81 -8.19
C GLN A 140 6.76 10.89 -8.30
N ASP A 141 6.51 10.35 -9.49
CA ASP A 141 5.39 9.45 -9.74
C ASP A 141 5.50 8.17 -8.92
N VAL A 142 6.67 7.53 -8.94
CA VAL A 142 6.98 6.30 -8.20
C VAL A 142 8.40 6.41 -7.66
N GLU A 143 8.57 6.02 -6.40
CA GLU A 143 9.89 5.90 -5.78
C GLU A 143 10.11 4.47 -5.30
N MET A 144 11.34 3.99 -5.45
CA MET A 144 11.77 2.73 -4.85
C MET A 144 13.06 2.97 -4.08
N ASP A 145 13.07 2.58 -2.82
CA ASP A 145 14.25 2.67 -1.95
C ASP A 145 14.32 1.37 -1.13
N GLY A 146 15.22 0.48 -1.51
CA GLY A 146 15.31 -0.85 -0.92
C GLY A 146 14.03 -1.66 -1.16
N LYS A 147 13.42 -2.12 -0.09
CA LYS A 147 12.16 -2.89 -0.13
C LYS A 147 10.91 -2.00 -0.03
N ILE A 148 11.08 -0.69 -0.05
CA ILE A 148 9.97 0.27 -0.02
C ILE A 148 9.69 0.75 -1.44
N ILE A 149 8.43 0.68 -1.87
CA ILE A 149 7.96 1.29 -3.11
C ILE A 149 6.77 2.19 -2.77
N THR A 150 6.81 3.43 -3.22
CA THR A 150 5.74 4.39 -2.98
C THR A 150 5.26 4.97 -4.31
N GLY A 151 3.97 5.30 -4.37
CA GLY A 151 3.32 5.90 -5.53
C GLY A 151 2.62 7.20 -5.16
N LYS A 152 2.61 8.16 -6.10
CA LYS A 152 2.09 9.50 -5.83
C LYS A 152 0.58 9.54 -5.69
N GLY A 153 -0.14 8.85 -6.55
CA GLY A 153 -1.61 8.91 -6.55
C GLY A 153 -2.25 8.11 -7.67
N PRO A 154 -3.57 8.30 -7.91
CA PRO A 154 -4.33 7.47 -8.84
C PRO A 154 -3.82 7.53 -10.29
N GLY A 155 -3.32 8.68 -10.73
CA GLY A 155 -2.83 8.85 -12.11
C GLY A 155 -1.60 8.01 -12.44
N VAL A 156 -0.89 7.50 -11.43
CA VAL A 156 0.33 6.69 -11.60
C VAL A 156 0.16 5.27 -11.05
N ALA A 157 -1.06 4.88 -10.71
CA ALA A 157 -1.34 3.59 -10.06
C ALA A 157 -0.89 2.39 -10.90
N LYS A 158 -1.04 2.47 -12.22
CA LYS A 158 -0.56 1.42 -13.13
C LYS A 158 0.97 1.30 -13.09
N ALA A 159 1.69 2.42 -13.21
CA ALA A 159 3.15 2.44 -13.14
C ALA A 159 3.66 1.93 -11.78
N PHE A 160 2.96 2.27 -10.71
CA PHE A 160 3.24 1.76 -9.37
C PHE A 160 3.11 0.24 -9.33
N GLY A 161 2.02 -0.31 -9.86
CA GLY A 161 1.81 -1.76 -9.97
C GLY A 161 2.89 -2.46 -10.79
N GLN A 162 3.30 -1.85 -11.91
CA GLN A 162 4.37 -2.36 -12.77
C GLN A 162 5.71 -2.42 -12.04
N LYS A 163 6.02 -1.42 -11.23
CA LYS A 163 7.25 -1.40 -10.42
C LYS A 163 7.25 -2.53 -9.40
N ILE A 164 6.13 -2.77 -8.74
CA ILE A 164 5.98 -3.87 -7.78
C ILE A 164 6.13 -5.21 -8.49
N ALA A 165 5.41 -5.42 -9.59
CA ALA A 165 5.49 -6.67 -10.36
C ALA A 165 6.92 -6.98 -10.79
N GLY A 166 7.64 -5.98 -11.29
CA GLY A 166 9.05 -6.12 -11.69
C GLY A 166 9.99 -6.45 -10.54
N SER A 167 9.62 -6.08 -9.33
CA SER A 167 10.44 -6.26 -8.11
C SER A 167 10.14 -7.57 -7.38
N LEU A 168 9.09 -8.28 -7.78
CA LEU A 168 8.69 -9.58 -7.19
C LEU A 168 9.42 -10.79 -7.79
N LYS A 169 10.26 -10.58 -8.75
CA LYS A 169 10.99 -11.66 -9.46
C LYS A 169 11.98 -12.40 -8.59
#